data_d364e100cd3c73885b9e04f059bf3e5f
#
_entry.id   d364e100cd3c73885b9e04f059bf3e5f
#
_cell.length_a   1.000
_cell.length_b   1.000
_cell.length_c   1.000
_cell.angle_alpha   90.00
_cell.angle_beta   90.00
_cell.angle_gamma   90.00
#
_symmetry.space_group_name_H-M   'P 1'
#
loop_
_entity.id
_entity.type
_entity.pdbx_description
1 polymer ?
#
loop_
_entity_poly.entity_id
_entity_poly.type
_entity_poly.pdbx_seq_one_letter_code
_entity_poly.pdbx_strand_id
1 'polypeptide(L)'
;DVRNPQSIRDAMPGVDYIFHAAALKQVPSCEFFPMQAVQTNIIGTDNVLHAAIDAGVKRVVCLSTDKAAYPINAMGISKAMMEHVIYANARVAAERGGTTICCTRYGNVMCSRGSVIPLFVEQIKAGNPITITDPNMTRFLMNLDEAVDLVMFAFEHANPGDLFIQKSDASTIGDLAKAVQQLFGDTGTRVIGTRHGE
;
A
#
# COMPACT_ATOMS: atom_id res chain seq x y z
N ASP A 1 0.75 18.46 1.04
CA ASP A 1 0.22 17.61 -0.03
C ASP A 1 1.36 17.18 -0.95
N VAL A 2 1.57 15.87 -1.13
CA VAL A 2 2.68 15.32 -1.95
C VAL A 2 2.62 15.74 -3.42
N ARG A 3 1.45 16.10 -3.93
CA ARG A 3 1.27 16.61 -5.29
C ARG A 3 1.84 18.03 -5.50
N ASN A 4 2.11 18.72 -4.42
CA ASN A 4 2.70 20.06 -4.47
C ASN A 4 4.20 19.97 -4.08
N PRO A 5 5.13 20.09 -5.05
CA PRO A 5 6.56 19.96 -4.79
C PRO A 5 7.11 21.02 -3.84
N GLN A 6 6.54 22.25 -3.81
CA GLN A 6 6.97 23.29 -2.89
C GLN A 6 6.62 22.91 -1.45
N SER A 7 5.39 22.42 -1.21
CA SER A 7 4.95 21.96 0.12
C SER A 7 5.85 20.84 0.67
N ILE A 8 6.39 19.99 -0.20
CA ILE A 8 7.32 18.94 0.21
C ILE A 8 8.69 19.51 0.51
N ARG A 9 9.24 20.37 -0.35
CA ARG A 9 10.54 21.05 -0.08
C ARG A 9 10.53 21.81 1.23
N ASP A 10 9.43 22.51 1.54
CA ASP A 10 9.28 23.28 2.77
C ASP A 10 9.27 22.39 4.04
N ALA A 11 8.89 21.13 3.89
CA ALA A 11 8.85 20.16 4.99
C ALA A 11 10.17 19.40 5.23
N MET A 12 11.16 19.52 4.32
CA MET A 12 12.40 18.72 4.38
C MET A 12 13.49 19.21 5.37
N PRO A 13 13.58 20.50 5.74
CA PRO A 13 14.67 20.93 6.61
C PRO A 13 14.74 20.15 7.92
N GLY A 14 15.89 19.53 8.20
CA GLY A 14 16.14 18.75 9.43
C GLY A 14 15.55 17.33 9.42
N VAL A 15 15.05 16.85 8.28
CA VAL A 15 14.52 15.47 8.15
C VAL A 15 15.66 14.50 7.84
N ASP A 16 15.83 13.48 8.68
CA ASP A 16 16.80 12.41 8.49
C ASP A 16 16.21 11.16 7.81
N TYR A 17 14.93 10.85 8.11
CA TYR A 17 14.26 9.63 7.66
C TYR A 17 12.85 9.93 7.15
N ILE A 18 12.45 9.29 6.06
CA ILE A 18 11.12 9.44 5.48
C ILE A 18 10.48 8.06 5.33
N PHE A 19 9.28 7.89 5.90
CA PHE A 19 8.36 6.83 5.54
C PHE A 19 7.27 7.42 4.62
N HIS A 20 7.37 7.10 3.33
CA HIS A 20 6.42 7.59 2.33
C HIS A 20 5.27 6.60 2.12
N ALA A 21 4.18 6.84 2.83
CA ALA A 21 2.94 6.05 2.75
C ALA A 21 1.77 6.80 2.11
N ALA A 22 1.98 8.05 1.65
CA ALA A 22 0.93 8.82 1.01
C ALA A 22 0.54 8.22 -0.35
N ALA A 23 -0.73 7.81 -0.48
CA ALA A 23 -1.22 7.19 -1.69
C ALA A 23 -2.75 7.20 -1.79
N LEU A 24 -3.26 7.08 -3.01
CA LEU A 24 -4.61 6.62 -3.27
C LEU A 24 -4.59 5.10 -3.42
N LYS A 25 -5.33 4.38 -2.55
CA LYS A 25 -5.30 2.91 -2.47
C LYS A 25 -6.64 2.24 -2.80
N GLN A 26 -7.73 3.00 -2.88
CA GLN A 26 -9.06 2.46 -3.14
C GLN A 26 -9.23 2.17 -4.62
N VAL A 27 -9.42 0.89 -4.98
CA VAL A 27 -9.55 0.46 -6.37
C VAL A 27 -10.67 1.21 -7.10
N PRO A 28 -11.92 1.28 -6.58
CA PRO A 28 -12.98 2.01 -7.28
C PRO A 28 -12.66 3.49 -7.53
N SER A 29 -12.08 4.16 -6.54
CA SER A 29 -11.71 5.57 -6.69
C SER A 29 -10.64 5.79 -7.75
N CYS A 30 -9.66 4.89 -7.83
CA CYS A 30 -8.60 4.97 -8.83
C CYS A 30 -9.12 4.65 -10.24
N GLU A 31 -10.08 3.73 -10.38
CA GLU A 31 -10.73 3.44 -11.66
C GLU A 31 -11.55 4.65 -12.16
N PHE A 32 -12.32 5.29 -11.29
CA PHE A 32 -13.10 6.48 -11.66
C PHE A 32 -12.24 7.72 -11.91
N PHE A 33 -11.12 7.86 -11.19
CA PHE A 33 -10.26 9.04 -11.24
C PHE A 33 -8.78 8.65 -11.42
N PRO A 34 -8.39 7.98 -12.52
CA PRO A 34 -7.03 7.44 -12.70
C PRO A 34 -5.96 8.54 -12.66
N MET A 35 -6.25 9.74 -13.16
CA MET A 35 -5.31 10.86 -13.08
C MET A 35 -5.02 11.32 -11.65
N GLN A 36 -5.95 11.15 -10.70
CA GLN A 36 -5.67 11.41 -9.29
C GLN A 36 -4.70 10.36 -8.71
N ALA A 37 -4.82 9.09 -9.15
CA ALA A 37 -3.85 8.06 -8.79
C ALA A 37 -2.46 8.36 -9.38
N VAL A 38 -2.38 8.81 -10.64
CA VAL A 38 -1.11 9.26 -11.27
C VAL A 38 -0.50 10.41 -10.47
N GLN A 39 -1.26 11.46 -10.19
CA GLN A 39 -0.79 12.65 -9.49
C GLN A 39 -0.31 12.34 -8.07
N THR A 40 -0.99 11.45 -7.35
CA THR A 40 -0.65 11.14 -5.95
C THR A 40 0.41 10.05 -5.87
N ASN A 41 0.19 8.91 -6.54
CA ASN A 41 1.03 7.74 -6.37
C ASN A 41 2.35 7.85 -7.15
N ILE A 42 2.34 8.47 -8.35
CA ILE A 42 3.52 8.56 -9.21
C ILE A 42 4.21 9.90 -9.01
N ILE A 43 3.56 11.00 -9.39
CA ILE A 43 4.17 12.35 -9.33
C ILE A 43 4.43 12.77 -7.88
N GLY A 44 3.49 12.46 -6.96
CA GLY A 44 3.68 12.74 -5.54
C GLY A 44 4.87 12.01 -4.94
N THR A 45 5.09 10.75 -5.32
CA THR A 45 6.28 9.99 -4.91
C THR A 45 7.55 10.61 -5.49
N ASP A 46 7.55 10.95 -6.78
CA ASP A 46 8.70 11.60 -7.43
C ASP A 46 9.07 12.92 -6.75
N ASN A 47 8.09 13.77 -6.42
CA ASN A 47 8.30 15.00 -5.67
C ASN A 47 8.97 14.76 -4.30
N VAL A 48 8.52 13.73 -3.57
CA VAL A 48 9.11 13.39 -2.26
C VAL A 48 10.55 12.93 -2.41
N LEU A 49 10.83 12.07 -3.41
CA LEU A 49 12.16 11.52 -3.62
C LEU A 49 13.16 12.59 -4.06
N HIS A 50 12.80 13.46 -5.00
CA HIS A 50 13.65 14.59 -5.39
C HIS A 50 13.95 15.52 -4.22
N ALA A 51 12.94 15.90 -3.46
CA ALA A 51 13.15 16.77 -2.30
C ALA A 51 14.00 16.10 -1.21
N ALA A 52 13.86 14.78 -1.01
CA ALA A 52 14.67 14.01 -0.07
C ALA A 52 16.15 13.96 -0.50
N ILE A 53 16.41 13.71 -1.79
CA ILE A 53 17.76 13.70 -2.35
C ILE A 53 18.41 15.08 -2.22
N ASP A 54 17.69 16.13 -2.59
CA ASP A 54 18.21 17.50 -2.55
C ASP A 54 18.48 17.98 -1.11
N ALA A 55 17.70 17.51 -0.13
CA ALA A 55 17.87 17.82 1.29
C ALA A 55 18.89 16.92 2.01
N GLY A 56 19.43 15.89 1.34
CA GLY A 56 20.38 14.95 1.95
C GLY A 56 19.77 14.04 3.02
N VAL A 57 18.48 13.69 2.88
CA VAL A 57 17.80 12.73 3.77
C VAL A 57 18.56 11.41 3.76
N LYS A 58 18.78 10.81 4.93
CA LYS A 58 19.58 9.58 5.06
C LYS A 58 18.90 8.39 4.41
N ARG A 59 17.62 8.17 4.70
CA ARG A 59 16.85 7.04 4.17
C ARG A 59 15.40 7.40 3.87
N VAL A 60 14.88 6.83 2.78
CA VAL A 60 13.48 6.90 2.39
C VAL A 60 12.96 5.49 2.16
N VAL A 61 11.94 5.08 2.91
CA VAL A 61 11.18 3.84 2.70
C VAL A 61 9.84 4.19 2.07
N CYS A 62 9.58 3.70 0.85
CA CYS A 62 8.33 3.91 0.14
C CYS A 62 7.41 2.71 0.26
N LEU A 63 6.13 2.94 0.52
CA LEU A 63 5.14 1.88 0.66
C LEU A 63 4.48 1.54 -0.68
N SER A 64 4.65 0.30 -1.14
CA SER A 64 3.94 -0.28 -2.27
C SER A 64 2.96 -1.38 -1.82
N THR A 65 2.57 -2.27 -2.72
CA THR A 65 1.54 -3.28 -2.52
C THR A 65 1.83 -4.53 -3.36
N ASP A 66 1.34 -5.69 -2.91
CA ASP A 66 1.29 -6.93 -3.68
C ASP A 66 0.62 -6.78 -5.06
N LYS A 67 -0.36 -5.85 -5.16
CA LYS A 67 -1.09 -5.55 -6.40
C LYS A 67 -0.25 -4.85 -7.48
N ALA A 68 0.94 -4.39 -7.15
CA ALA A 68 1.91 -3.87 -8.12
C ALA A 68 2.64 -4.97 -8.90
N ALA A 69 2.65 -6.23 -8.40
CA ALA A 69 3.36 -7.34 -9.05
C ALA A 69 2.69 -7.79 -10.36
N TYR A 70 1.35 -7.91 -10.36
CA TYR A 70 0.52 -8.20 -11.53
C TYR A 70 -0.66 -7.22 -11.57
N PRO A 71 -0.42 -5.98 -12.03
CA PRO A 71 -1.42 -4.93 -11.92
C PRO A 71 -2.55 -5.13 -12.94
N ILE A 72 -3.78 -5.32 -12.42
CA ILE A 72 -4.99 -5.51 -13.24
C ILE A 72 -5.95 -4.31 -13.16
N ASN A 73 -5.62 -3.29 -12.37
CA ASN A 73 -6.45 -2.11 -12.17
C ASN A 73 -5.59 -0.84 -12.05
N ALA A 74 -6.23 0.34 -12.19
CA ALA A 74 -5.55 1.63 -12.17
C ALA A 74 -4.72 1.86 -10.90
N MET A 75 -5.20 1.40 -9.73
CA MET A 75 -4.45 1.49 -8.49
C MET A 75 -3.15 0.66 -8.57
N GLY A 76 -3.23 -0.61 -8.94
CA GLY A 76 -2.08 -1.49 -9.09
C GLY A 76 -1.11 -0.99 -10.16
N ILE A 77 -1.61 -0.53 -11.32
CA ILE A 77 -0.80 0.06 -12.40
C ILE A 77 -0.04 1.30 -11.91
N SER A 78 -0.72 2.21 -11.18
CA SER A 78 -0.07 3.40 -10.64
C SER A 78 1.00 3.05 -9.61
N LYS A 79 0.78 2.02 -8.78
CA LYS A 79 1.77 1.53 -7.81
C LYS A 79 2.95 0.82 -8.49
N ALA A 80 2.72 0.04 -9.54
CA ALA A 80 3.79 -0.56 -10.32
C ALA A 80 4.68 0.52 -10.98
N MET A 81 4.08 1.55 -11.59
CA MET A 81 4.85 2.67 -12.14
C MET A 81 5.58 3.46 -11.06
N MET A 82 4.95 3.66 -9.89
CA MET A 82 5.61 4.26 -8.73
C MET A 82 6.89 3.51 -8.34
N GLU A 83 6.90 2.18 -8.34
CA GLU A 83 8.09 1.38 -8.05
C GLU A 83 9.21 1.65 -9.06
N HIS A 84 8.90 1.77 -10.36
CA HIS A 84 9.89 2.15 -11.37
C HIS A 84 10.47 3.55 -11.12
N VAL A 85 9.65 4.51 -10.69
CA VAL A 85 10.11 5.85 -10.28
C VAL A 85 11.04 5.76 -9.07
N ILE A 86 10.69 4.93 -8.07
CA ILE A 86 11.53 4.69 -6.89
C ILE A 86 12.89 4.13 -7.30
N TYR A 87 12.93 3.11 -8.16
CA TYR A 87 14.20 2.51 -8.61
C TYR A 87 15.06 3.49 -9.41
N ALA A 88 14.45 4.30 -10.26
CA ALA A 88 15.17 5.33 -11.02
C ALA A 88 15.80 6.36 -10.08
N ASN A 89 15.06 6.87 -9.12
CA ASN A 89 15.55 7.83 -8.13
C ASN A 89 16.60 7.22 -7.18
N ALA A 90 16.44 5.93 -6.80
CA ALA A 90 17.43 5.23 -5.98
C ALA A 90 18.81 5.14 -6.66
N ARG A 91 18.84 4.89 -7.98
CA ARG A 91 20.09 4.92 -8.76
C ARG A 91 20.73 6.31 -8.77
N VAL A 92 19.94 7.35 -9.05
CA VAL A 92 20.41 8.73 -9.03
C VAL A 92 20.96 9.13 -7.66
N ALA A 93 20.24 8.75 -6.59
CA ALA A 93 20.68 9.02 -5.22
C ALA A 93 21.98 8.30 -4.86
N ALA A 94 22.14 7.04 -5.28
CA ALA A 94 23.36 6.27 -5.05
C ALA A 94 24.57 6.87 -5.78
N GLU A 95 24.41 7.35 -7.01
CA GLU A 95 25.47 8.05 -7.76
C GLU A 95 25.89 9.37 -7.11
N ARG A 96 24.95 10.08 -6.47
CA ARG A 96 25.23 11.32 -5.72
C ARG A 96 25.82 11.06 -4.33
N GLY A 97 25.82 9.82 -3.84
CA GLY A 97 26.46 9.41 -2.58
C GLY A 97 25.75 9.87 -1.32
N GLY A 98 24.42 9.85 -1.29
CA GLY A 98 23.68 10.42 -0.16
C GLY A 98 22.51 9.57 0.36
N THR A 99 21.37 9.70 -0.25
CA THR A 99 20.10 9.14 0.24
C THR A 99 19.94 7.67 -0.17
N THR A 100 19.71 6.78 0.79
CA THR A 100 19.26 5.40 0.51
C THR A 100 17.75 5.37 0.32
N ILE A 101 17.30 4.96 -0.86
CA ILE A 101 15.87 4.85 -1.21
C ILE A 101 15.54 3.39 -1.45
N CYS A 102 14.50 2.87 -0.79
CA CYS A 102 14.00 1.51 -0.94
C CYS A 102 12.47 1.47 -0.91
N CYS A 103 11.92 0.27 -1.15
CA CYS A 103 10.49 0.06 -1.20
C CYS A 103 10.08 -1.17 -0.39
N THR A 104 8.86 -1.15 0.18
CA THR A 104 8.22 -2.32 0.81
C THR A 104 6.93 -2.65 0.08
N ARG A 105 6.64 -3.94 -0.15
CA ARG A 105 5.33 -4.42 -0.62
C ARG A 105 4.58 -5.07 0.52
N TYR A 106 3.35 -4.62 0.74
CA TYR A 106 2.41 -5.18 1.70
C TYR A 106 1.39 -6.08 1.01
N GLY A 107 0.99 -7.13 1.71
CA GLY A 107 -0.28 -7.81 1.47
C GLY A 107 -1.46 -6.98 1.99
N ASN A 108 -2.55 -7.65 2.33
CA ASN A 108 -3.70 -7.00 2.95
C ASN A 108 -3.45 -6.84 4.46
N VAL A 109 -3.22 -5.62 4.91
CA VAL A 109 -3.13 -5.33 6.35
C VAL A 109 -4.53 -5.44 6.96
N MET A 110 -4.69 -6.41 7.86
CA MET A 110 -5.96 -6.71 8.54
C MET A 110 -6.49 -5.47 9.28
N CYS A 111 -7.80 -5.32 9.27
CA CYS A 111 -8.51 -4.22 9.94
C CYS A 111 -8.12 -2.79 9.48
N SER A 112 -7.38 -2.66 8.38
CA SER A 112 -7.06 -1.34 7.83
C SER A 112 -8.34 -0.63 7.33
N ARG A 113 -8.32 0.72 7.34
CA ARG A 113 -9.47 1.53 6.92
C ARG A 113 -9.94 1.16 5.51
N GLY A 114 -11.25 0.89 5.38
CA GLY A 114 -11.87 0.50 4.11
C GLY A 114 -11.51 -0.92 3.65
N SER A 115 -11.00 -1.78 4.55
CA SER A 115 -10.74 -3.19 4.26
C SER A 115 -11.95 -4.08 4.57
N VAL A 116 -11.86 -5.34 4.14
CA VAL A 116 -12.96 -6.29 4.16
C VAL A 116 -13.39 -6.69 5.58
N ILE A 117 -12.48 -6.81 6.53
CA ILE A 117 -12.81 -7.24 7.92
C ILE A 117 -13.71 -6.21 8.61
N PRO A 118 -13.39 -4.90 8.67
CA PRO A 118 -14.30 -3.91 9.21
C PRO A 118 -15.68 -3.92 8.54
N LEU A 119 -15.73 -4.07 7.20
CA LEU A 119 -17.00 -4.17 6.47
C LEU A 119 -17.84 -5.35 6.95
N PHE A 120 -17.24 -6.53 7.10
CA PHE A 120 -17.92 -7.73 7.57
C PHE A 120 -18.47 -7.53 8.99
N VAL A 121 -17.67 -6.96 9.89
CA VAL A 121 -18.09 -6.66 11.27
C VAL A 121 -19.26 -5.66 11.31
N GLU A 122 -19.21 -4.62 10.48
CA GLU A 122 -20.32 -3.65 10.37
C GLU A 122 -21.60 -4.30 9.86
N GLN A 123 -21.52 -5.18 8.86
CA GLN A 123 -22.66 -5.91 8.33
C GLN A 123 -23.26 -6.83 9.38
N ILE A 124 -22.46 -7.59 10.11
CA ILE A 124 -22.92 -8.45 11.20
C ILE A 124 -23.61 -7.64 12.29
N LYS A 125 -23.01 -6.55 12.75
CA LYS A 125 -23.60 -5.66 13.76
C LYS A 125 -24.94 -5.05 13.34
N ALA A 126 -25.11 -4.84 12.03
CA ALA A 126 -26.37 -4.35 11.46
C ALA A 126 -27.40 -5.47 11.21
N GLY A 127 -27.09 -6.73 11.54
CA GLY A 127 -27.95 -7.90 11.28
C GLY A 127 -28.03 -8.28 9.79
N ASN A 128 -27.13 -7.78 8.95
CA ASN A 128 -27.10 -8.07 7.51
C ASN A 128 -26.16 -9.23 7.20
N PRO A 129 -26.46 -10.02 6.14
CA PRO A 129 -25.52 -11.02 5.65
C PRO A 129 -24.18 -10.39 5.21
N ILE A 130 -23.08 -11.10 5.46
CA ILE A 130 -21.76 -10.72 4.91
C ILE A 130 -21.81 -10.79 3.38
N THR A 131 -21.34 -9.73 2.72
CA THR A 131 -21.23 -9.69 1.25
C THR A 131 -19.85 -10.07 0.79
N ILE A 132 -19.73 -11.10 -0.06
CA ILE A 132 -18.49 -11.64 -0.59
C ILE A 132 -18.50 -11.53 -2.12
N THR A 133 -17.40 -11.07 -2.72
CA THR A 133 -17.26 -11.01 -4.18
C THR A 133 -17.08 -12.39 -4.80
N ASP A 134 -16.07 -13.12 -4.34
CA ASP A 134 -15.81 -14.53 -4.67
C ASP A 134 -15.23 -15.23 -3.44
N PRO A 135 -15.88 -16.30 -2.92
CA PRO A 135 -15.40 -17.01 -1.73
C PRO A 135 -14.04 -17.70 -1.93
N ASN A 136 -13.67 -18.04 -3.18
CA ASN A 136 -12.41 -18.71 -3.48
C ASN A 136 -11.25 -17.75 -3.72
N MET A 137 -11.53 -16.45 -3.82
CA MET A 137 -10.49 -15.43 -3.98
C MET A 137 -9.54 -15.43 -2.80
N THR A 138 -8.23 -15.55 -3.05
CA THR A 138 -7.20 -15.56 -2.02
C THR A 138 -6.62 -14.17 -1.76
N ARG A 139 -6.19 -13.94 -0.53
CA ARG A 139 -5.46 -12.73 -0.13
C ARG A 139 -4.33 -13.08 0.83
N PHE A 140 -3.18 -12.46 0.62
CA PHE A 140 -2.14 -12.45 1.64
C PHE A 140 -2.59 -11.55 2.79
N LEU A 141 -2.51 -12.05 4.01
CA LEU A 141 -2.93 -11.35 5.21
C LEU A 141 -1.72 -11.06 6.09
N MET A 142 -1.66 -9.87 6.64
CA MET A 142 -0.68 -9.48 7.63
C MET A 142 -1.32 -8.60 8.70
N ASN A 143 -0.80 -8.62 9.91
CA ASN A 143 -1.23 -7.71 10.95
C ASN A 143 -0.47 -6.37 10.88
N LEU A 144 -0.84 -5.41 11.74
CA LEU A 144 -0.21 -4.09 11.72
C LEU A 144 1.23 -4.13 12.25
N ASP A 145 1.51 -4.98 13.25
CA ASP A 145 2.86 -5.11 13.83
C ASP A 145 3.83 -5.66 12.78
N GLU A 146 3.46 -6.71 12.05
CA GLU A 146 4.23 -7.25 10.92
C GLU A 146 4.50 -6.19 9.84
N ALA A 147 3.50 -5.33 9.56
CA ALA A 147 3.66 -4.25 8.61
C ALA A 147 4.66 -3.18 9.10
N VAL A 148 4.65 -2.86 10.38
CA VAL A 148 5.62 -1.94 11.01
C VAL A 148 7.01 -2.56 11.03
N ASP A 149 7.14 -3.83 11.43
CA ASP A 149 8.41 -4.55 11.49
C ASP A 149 9.10 -4.59 10.12
N LEU A 150 8.33 -4.79 9.03
CA LEU A 150 8.88 -4.75 7.68
C LEU A 150 9.47 -3.37 7.33
N VAL A 151 8.81 -2.29 7.73
CA VAL A 151 9.32 -0.92 7.51
C VAL A 151 10.57 -0.67 8.35
N MET A 152 10.56 -1.06 9.61
CA MET A 152 11.72 -0.90 10.50
C MET A 152 12.92 -1.69 9.97
N PHE A 153 12.70 -2.94 9.56
CA PHE A 153 13.72 -3.75 8.91
C PHE A 153 14.30 -3.08 7.66
N ALA A 154 13.45 -2.49 6.82
CA ALA A 154 13.89 -1.77 5.63
C ALA A 154 14.71 -0.52 6.00
N PHE A 155 14.33 0.22 7.05
CA PHE A 155 15.14 1.35 7.53
C PHE A 155 16.53 0.93 8.01
N GLU A 156 16.65 -0.25 8.61
CA GLU A 156 17.93 -0.72 9.16
C GLU A 156 18.85 -1.32 8.10
N HIS A 157 18.28 -2.08 7.15
CA HIS A 157 19.06 -3.01 6.30
C HIS A 157 19.08 -2.67 4.82
N ALA A 158 18.28 -1.68 4.35
CA ALA A 158 18.16 -1.43 2.92
C ALA A 158 19.44 -0.92 2.26
N ASN A 159 19.69 -1.46 1.08
CA ASN A 159 20.55 -0.88 0.06
C ASN A 159 19.72 -0.07 -0.95
N PRO A 160 20.35 0.83 -1.73
CA PRO A 160 19.64 1.61 -2.74
C PRO A 160 18.90 0.72 -3.76
N GLY A 161 17.60 0.92 -3.89
CA GLY A 161 16.75 0.19 -4.83
C GLY A 161 16.21 -1.15 -4.33
N ASP A 162 16.48 -1.56 -3.09
CA ASP A 162 15.94 -2.79 -2.53
C ASP A 162 14.41 -2.74 -2.46
N LEU A 163 13.79 -3.90 -2.73
CA LEU A 163 12.37 -4.16 -2.54
C LEU A 163 12.18 -5.25 -1.48
N PHE A 164 11.61 -4.89 -0.35
CA PHE A 164 11.32 -5.81 0.75
C PHE A 164 9.90 -6.35 0.65
N ILE A 165 9.77 -7.67 0.71
CA ILE A 165 8.48 -8.36 0.67
C ILE A 165 8.46 -9.35 1.82
N GLN A 166 7.55 -9.17 2.77
CA GLN A 166 7.38 -10.15 3.84
C GLN A 166 6.63 -11.37 3.30
N LYS A 167 7.15 -12.56 3.61
CA LYS A 167 6.41 -13.80 3.37
C LYS A 167 5.21 -13.83 4.31
N SER A 168 4.01 -13.80 3.77
CA SER A 168 2.76 -13.81 4.51
C SER A 168 1.91 -15.01 4.12
N ASP A 169 1.14 -15.53 5.07
CA ASP A 169 0.16 -16.57 4.81
C ASP A 169 -1.00 -16.02 3.98
N ALA A 170 -1.61 -16.90 3.19
CA ALA A 170 -2.77 -16.57 2.38
C ALA A 170 -4.02 -17.28 2.93
N SER A 171 -5.16 -16.60 2.83
CA SER A 171 -6.46 -17.18 3.14
C SER A 171 -7.45 -16.90 2.02
N THR A 172 -8.47 -17.75 1.89
CA THR A 172 -9.61 -17.44 1.04
C THR A 172 -10.51 -16.40 1.70
N ILE A 173 -11.23 -15.61 0.90
CA ILE A 173 -12.24 -14.68 1.45
C ILE A 173 -13.37 -15.43 2.14
N GLY A 174 -13.72 -16.64 1.65
CA GLY A 174 -14.69 -17.52 2.29
C GLY A 174 -14.28 -17.95 3.70
N ASP A 175 -13.02 -18.33 3.90
CA ASP A 175 -12.53 -18.73 5.23
C ASP A 175 -12.39 -17.51 6.15
N LEU A 176 -11.95 -16.38 5.63
CA LEU A 176 -11.93 -15.12 6.38
C LEU A 176 -13.34 -14.73 6.87
N ALA A 177 -14.35 -14.85 6.00
CA ALA A 177 -15.73 -14.58 6.37
C ALA A 177 -16.23 -15.50 7.48
N LYS A 178 -15.97 -16.81 7.38
CA LYS A 178 -16.30 -17.79 8.44
C LYS A 178 -15.63 -17.43 9.78
N ALA A 179 -14.34 -17.07 9.75
CA ALA A 179 -13.63 -16.69 10.95
C ALA A 179 -14.24 -15.44 11.61
N VAL A 180 -14.61 -14.43 10.82
CA VAL A 180 -15.28 -13.23 11.34
C VAL A 180 -16.66 -13.57 11.91
N GLN A 181 -17.44 -14.43 11.24
CA GLN A 181 -18.75 -14.89 11.76
C GLN A 181 -18.61 -15.66 13.08
N GLN A 182 -17.60 -16.50 13.24
CA GLN A 182 -17.33 -17.20 14.51
C GLN A 182 -17.06 -16.24 15.67
N LEU A 183 -16.42 -15.10 15.41
CA LEU A 183 -16.08 -14.12 16.43
C LEU A 183 -17.21 -13.13 16.75
N PHE A 184 -17.99 -12.75 15.76
CA PHE A 184 -18.96 -11.64 15.87
C PHE A 184 -20.43 -12.05 15.71
N GLY A 185 -20.69 -13.28 15.29
CA GLY A 185 -22.03 -13.83 15.06
C GLY A 185 -22.29 -14.16 13.58
N ASP A 186 -23.11 -15.19 13.34
CA ASP A 186 -23.46 -15.63 12.00
C ASP A 186 -24.76 -14.98 11.54
N THR A 187 -24.67 -14.13 10.53
CA THR A 187 -25.81 -13.48 9.86
C THR A 187 -26.03 -13.99 8.44
N GLY A 188 -25.33 -15.07 8.07
CA GLY A 188 -25.32 -15.61 6.72
C GLY A 188 -24.35 -14.88 5.78
N THR A 189 -24.21 -15.42 4.57
CA THR A 189 -23.30 -14.90 3.54
C THR A 189 -24.04 -14.75 2.22
N ARG A 190 -23.78 -13.66 1.50
CA ARG A 190 -24.29 -13.40 0.15
C ARG A 190 -23.14 -13.15 -0.83
N VAL A 191 -23.03 -13.96 -1.88
CA VAL A 191 -22.10 -13.72 -2.97
C VAL A 191 -22.67 -12.64 -3.89
N ILE A 192 -21.87 -11.60 -4.15
CA ILE A 192 -22.28 -10.44 -4.97
C ILE A 192 -21.57 -10.36 -6.32
N GLY A 193 -20.59 -11.26 -6.58
CA GLY A 193 -19.75 -11.25 -7.78
C GLY A 193 -18.60 -10.26 -7.70
N THR A 194 -17.62 -10.44 -8.60
CA THR A 194 -16.45 -9.56 -8.72
C THR A 194 -16.83 -8.21 -9.33
N ARG A 195 -16.20 -7.15 -8.87
CA ARG A 195 -16.34 -5.80 -9.41
C ARG A 195 -15.28 -5.55 -10.48
N HIS A 196 -15.49 -4.51 -11.29
CA HIS A 196 -14.46 -4.08 -12.23
C HIS A 196 -13.16 -3.70 -11.48
N GLY A 197 -12.04 -4.31 -11.91
CA GLY A 197 -10.72 -4.07 -11.31
C GLY A 197 -10.39 -4.88 -10.06
N GLU A 198 -11.26 -5.84 -9.65
CA GLU A 198 -10.99 -6.76 -8.53
C GLU A 198 -10.48 -8.12 -9.01
#